data_d1e987ed588a4b45886dca7f2b617f9d
#
_entry.id   d1e987ed588a4b45886dca7f2b617f9d
#
_cell.length_a   1.000
_cell.length_b   1.000
_cell.length_c   1.000
_cell.angle_alpha   90.00
_cell.angle_beta   90.00
_cell.angle_gamma   90.00
#
_symmetry.space_group_name_H-M   'P 1'
#
loop_
_entity.id
_entity.type
_entity.pdbx_description
1 polymer ?
#
loop_
_entity_poly.entity_id
_entity_poly.type
_entity_poly.pdbx_seq_one_letter_code
_entity_poly.pdbx_strand_id
1 'polypeptide(L)'
;AVKNQKAVEEKIKEAVRVDRAKVQFGKISRFGLLELSRQRLRPSLRESSEEMGHLYDGIERIRNVKSMSLAILRKIEGESLKVNTSKVVAELPIKISTYLMNEKRKDVNKICENNNVDVILIPNVYLESPKYNITRYRTDNDENENKVSYEILEQKNESLYNFDNDKKDFT
;
A
#
# COMPACT_ATOMS: atom_id res chain seq x y z
N ALA A 1 -29.97 -31.09 29.72
CA ALA A 1 -29.50 -29.88 28.98
C ALA A 1 -28.69 -28.94 29.89
N VAL A 2 -29.18 -28.49 31.06
CA VAL A 2 -28.49 -27.51 31.92
C VAL A 2 -27.13 -28.01 32.46
N LYS A 3 -27.00 -29.30 32.81
CA LYS A 3 -25.73 -29.88 33.26
C LYS A 3 -24.64 -29.81 32.18
N ASN A 4 -25.01 -30.07 30.94
CA ASN A 4 -24.08 -30.01 29.81
C ASN A 4 -23.66 -28.57 29.49
N GLN A 5 -24.57 -27.59 29.63
CA GLN A 5 -24.25 -26.17 29.47
C GLN A 5 -23.21 -25.71 30.49
N LYS A 6 -23.40 -26.08 31.77
CA LYS A 6 -22.40 -25.77 32.82
C LYS A 6 -21.04 -26.41 32.56
N ALA A 7 -21.01 -27.66 32.12
CA ALA A 7 -19.75 -28.34 31.79
C ALA A 7 -18.99 -27.63 30.61
N VAL A 8 -19.74 -27.14 29.63
CA VAL A 8 -19.15 -26.36 28.52
C VAL A 8 -18.66 -25.01 29.03
N GLU A 9 -19.41 -24.30 29.84
CA GLU A 9 -19.01 -23.03 30.45
C GLU A 9 -17.70 -23.19 31.27
N GLU A 10 -17.58 -24.25 32.07
CA GLU A 10 -16.37 -24.56 32.84
C GLU A 10 -15.16 -24.84 31.92
N LYS A 11 -15.35 -25.62 30.87
CA LYS A 11 -14.28 -25.87 29.87
C LYS A 11 -13.82 -24.62 29.15
N ILE A 12 -14.75 -23.74 28.78
CA ILE A 12 -14.42 -22.44 28.19
C ILE A 12 -13.62 -21.59 29.18
N LYS A 13 -14.05 -21.55 30.43
CA LYS A 13 -13.37 -20.83 31.51
C LYS A 13 -11.95 -21.31 31.76
N GLU A 14 -11.73 -22.60 31.67
CA GLU A 14 -10.41 -23.20 31.78
C GLU A 14 -9.51 -22.85 30.55
N ALA A 15 -10.05 -22.98 29.36
CA ALA A 15 -9.34 -22.64 28.12
C ALA A 15 -8.94 -21.15 28.02
N VAL A 16 -9.79 -20.26 28.51
CA VAL A 16 -9.56 -18.80 28.48
C VAL A 16 -8.47 -18.36 29.47
N ARG A 17 -8.16 -19.14 30.51
CA ARG A 17 -7.10 -18.81 31.48
C ARG A 17 -5.72 -18.65 30.86
N VAL A 18 -5.46 -19.31 29.74
CA VAL A 18 -4.19 -19.25 29.01
C VAL A 18 -4.09 -18.00 28.12
N ASP A 19 -5.21 -17.35 27.84
CA ASP A 19 -5.23 -16.17 26.98
C ASP A 19 -4.70 -14.93 27.74
N ARG A 20 -3.78 -14.22 27.11
CA ARG A 20 -3.24 -12.94 27.64
C ARG A 20 -4.25 -11.79 27.55
N ALA A 21 -5.26 -11.92 26.68
CA ALA A 21 -6.29 -10.92 26.53
C ALA A 21 -7.34 -11.07 27.65
N LYS A 22 -7.91 -9.93 28.08
CA LYS A 22 -9.05 -9.95 28.98
C LYS A 22 -10.27 -10.48 28.22
N VAL A 23 -10.73 -11.67 28.61
CA VAL A 23 -11.91 -12.31 28.04
C VAL A 23 -13.05 -12.30 29.05
N GLN A 24 -14.22 -11.89 28.62
CA GLN A 24 -15.46 -11.96 29.38
C GLN A 24 -16.47 -12.77 28.58
N PHE A 25 -17.18 -13.65 29.24
CA PHE A 25 -18.27 -14.41 28.63
C PHE A 25 -19.44 -14.57 29.59
N GLY A 26 -20.63 -14.59 28.99
CA GLY A 26 -21.89 -14.77 29.71
C GLY A 26 -22.23 -16.26 29.93
N LYS A 27 -23.40 -16.50 30.48
CA LYS A 27 -23.98 -17.86 30.54
C LYS A 27 -24.58 -18.24 29.20
N ILE A 28 -24.56 -19.54 28.89
CA ILE A 28 -25.23 -20.05 27.71
C ILE A 28 -26.75 -19.83 27.85
N SER A 29 -27.35 -19.15 26.88
CA SER A 29 -28.77 -18.84 26.84
C SER A 29 -29.63 -20.11 26.67
N ARG A 30 -30.96 -20.00 26.85
CA ARG A 30 -31.91 -21.09 26.58
C ARG A 30 -31.87 -21.57 25.13
N PHE A 31 -31.44 -20.71 24.21
CA PHE A 31 -31.29 -21.00 22.78
C PHE A 31 -29.94 -21.59 22.41
N GLY A 32 -29.05 -21.83 23.38
CA GLY A 32 -27.71 -22.36 23.13
C GLY A 32 -26.68 -21.32 22.68
N LEU A 33 -26.99 -20.03 22.83
CA LEU A 33 -26.09 -18.93 22.43
C LEU A 33 -25.19 -18.54 23.61
N LEU A 34 -23.90 -18.35 23.34
CA LEU A 34 -22.88 -17.83 24.23
C LEU A 34 -22.39 -16.49 23.75
N GLU A 35 -22.45 -15.47 24.57
CA GLU A 35 -21.84 -14.17 24.30
C GLU A 35 -20.43 -14.14 24.86
N LEU A 36 -19.47 -13.77 24.03
CA LEU A 36 -18.06 -13.65 24.39
C LEU A 36 -17.51 -12.31 23.93
N SER A 37 -16.84 -11.61 24.84
CA SER A 37 -16.09 -10.38 24.56
C SER A 37 -14.62 -10.59 24.88
N ARG A 38 -13.74 -10.32 23.93
CA ARG A 38 -12.30 -10.43 24.07
C ARG A 38 -11.62 -9.11 23.78
N GLN A 39 -10.79 -8.65 24.70
CA GLN A 39 -10.00 -7.43 24.51
C GLN A 39 -9.02 -7.59 23.36
N ARG A 40 -9.06 -6.68 22.41
CA ARG A 40 -8.08 -6.63 21.34
C ARG A 40 -6.74 -6.09 21.89
N LEU A 41 -5.69 -6.89 21.82
CA LEU A 41 -4.35 -6.52 22.27
C LEU A 41 -3.52 -5.83 21.21
N ARG A 42 -3.84 -6.03 19.93
CA ARG A 42 -3.14 -5.45 18.77
C ARG A 42 -4.16 -5.00 17.73
N PRO A 43 -3.86 -3.94 16.97
CA PRO A 43 -4.69 -3.58 15.82
C PRO A 43 -4.72 -4.74 14.81
N SER A 44 -5.80 -4.83 14.03
CA SER A 44 -5.88 -5.83 12.95
C SER A 44 -4.81 -5.55 11.89
N LEU A 45 -4.47 -6.57 11.08
CA LEU A 45 -3.53 -6.40 9.95
C LEU A 45 -4.00 -5.28 9.01
N ARG A 46 -5.32 -5.16 8.83
CA ARG A 46 -5.91 -4.10 8.02
C ARG A 46 -5.69 -2.72 8.65
N GLU A 47 -5.99 -2.56 9.93
CA GLU A 47 -5.78 -1.29 10.65
C GLU A 47 -4.30 -0.89 10.73
N SER A 48 -3.38 -1.86 10.75
CA SER A 48 -1.94 -1.58 10.75
C SER A 48 -1.39 -1.20 9.36
N SER A 49 -2.12 -1.50 8.29
CA SER A 49 -1.70 -1.26 6.90
C SER A 49 -2.45 -0.14 6.20
N GLU A 50 -3.51 0.38 6.80
CA GLU A 50 -4.37 1.44 6.26
C GLU A 50 -4.40 2.65 7.20
N GLU A 51 -4.54 3.84 6.63
CA GLU A 51 -4.74 5.12 7.32
C GLU A 51 -6.02 5.77 6.81
N MET A 52 -6.59 6.70 7.59
CA MET A 52 -7.74 7.50 7.16
C MET A 52 -7.30 8.48 6.09
N GLY A 53 -7.95 8.46 4.93
CA GLY A 53 -7.72 9.41 3.84
C GLY A 53 -8.24 10.81 4.19
N HIS A 54 -7.52 11.84 3.76
CA HIS A 54 -7.91 13.24 4.00
C HIS A 54 -8.89 13.81 2.95
N LEU A 55 -9.05 13.12 1.81
CA LEU A 55 -9.79 13.65 0.64
C LEU A 55 -11.31 13.60 0.75
N TYR A 56 -11.89 12.74 1.60
CA TYR A 56 -13.34 12.57 1.75
C TYR A 56 -13.73 12.44 3.22
N ASP A 57 -13.56 13.47 4.02
CA ASP A 57 -13.96 13.54 5.45
C ASP A 57 -13.64 12.27 6.28
N GLY A 58 -12.54 11.60 5.94
CA GLY A 58 -12.08 10.41 6.66
C GLY A 58 -12.88 9.13 6.40
N ILE A 59 -13.76 9.11 5.40
CA ILE A 59 -14.57 7.93 5.06
C ILE A 59 -13.78 6.89 4.28
N GLU A 60 -12.80 7.34 3.47
CA GLU A 60 -11.97 6.46 2.67
C GLU A 60 -10.72 6.02 3.44
N ARG A 61 -10.52 4.70 3.52
CA ARG A 61 -9.29 4.12 4.05
C ARG A 61 -8.29 3.90 2.93
N ILE A 62 -7.14 4.52 3.04
CA ILE A 62 -6.02 4.36 2.11
C ILE A 62 -4.90 3.54 2.76
N ARG A 63 -4.12 2.87 1.95
CA ARG A 63 -2.92 2.18 2.45
C ARG A 63 -1.93 3.19 3.00
N ASN A 64 -1.36 2.88 4.18
CA ASN A 64 -0.30 3.71 4.74
C ASN A 64 0.96 3.66 3.85
N VAL A 65 1.87 4.63 4.05
CA VAL A 65 3.08 4.80 3.25
C VAL A 65 3.90 3.51 3.12
N LYS A 66 4.07 2.76 4.22
CA LYS A 66 4.84 1.51 4.22
C LYS A 66 4.19 0.43 3.36
N SER A 67 2.89 0.20 3.55
CA SER A 67 2.13 -0.80 2.81
C SER A 67 2.05 -0.46 1.32
N MET A 68 1.83 0.83 1.00
CA MET A 68 1.79 1.31 -0.37
C MET A 68 3.14 1.19 -1.07
N SER A 69 4.23 1.57 -0.39
CA SER A 69 5.59 1.46 -0.90
C SER A 69 5.97 0.01 -1.23
N LEU A 70 5.61 -0.95 -0.38
CA LEU A 70 5.85 -2.37 -0.65
C LEU A 70 5.04 -2.89 -1.85
N ALA A 71 3.79 -2.43 -2.01
CA ALA A 71 2.98 -2.79 -3.16
C ALA A 71 3.56 -2.24 -4.47
N ILE A 72 4.04 -1.00 -4.44
CA ILE A 72 4.71 -0.34 -5.58
C ILE A 72 6.02 -1.06 -5.91
N LEU A 73 6.84 -1.38 -4.91
CA LEU A 73 8.10 -2.11 -5.10
C LEU A 73 7.88 -3.45 -5.82
N ARG A 74 6.89 -4.23 -5.38
CA ARG A 74 6.51 -5.49 -6.07
C ARG A 74 6.05 -5.26 -7.51
N LYS A 75 5.37 -4.14 -7.77
CA LYS A 75 4.93 -3.81 -9.12
C LYS A 75 6.11 -3.41 -10.02
N ILE A 76 7.07 -2.63 -9.48
CA ILE A 76 8.33 -2.29 -10.17
C ILE A 76 9.09 -3.57 -10.50
N GLU A 77 9.25 -4.48 -9.54
CA GLU A 77 9.89 -5.78 -9.75
C GLU A 77 9.17 -6.59 -10.84
N GLY A 78 7.85 -6.67 -10.80
CA GLY A 78 7.06 -7.35 -11.82
C GLY A 78 7.20 -6.73 -13.23
N GLU A 79 7.33 -5.40 -13.34
CA GLU A 79 7.60 -4.73 -14.61
C GLU A 79 9.04 -4.96 -15.10
N SER A 80 10.01 -5.00 -14.19
CA SER A 80 11.43 -5.24 -14.51
C SER A 80 11.70 -6.65 -15.00
N LEU A 81 10.90 -7.65 -14.60
CA LEU A 81 11.02 -9.05 -15.04
C LEU A 81 10.49 -9.29 -16.45
N LYS A 82 9.78 -8.34 -17.05
CA LYS A 82 9.26 -8.50 -18.42
C LYS A 82 10.39 -8.46 -19.43
N VAL A 83 10.24 -9.28 -20.49
CA VAL A 83 11.25 -9.41 -21.57
C VAL A 83 11.56 -8.06 -22.22
N ASN A 84 12.83 -7.81 -22.53
CA ASN A 84 13.31 -6.59 -23.18
C ASN A 84 13.00 -5.31 -22.40
N THR A 85 13.08 -5.33 -21.07
CA THR A 85 12.96 -4.13 -20.24
C THR A 85 14.35 -3.52 -20.06
N SER A 86 14.53 -2.26 -20.47
CA SER A 86 15.74 -1.47 -20.22
C SER A 86 15.60 -0.62 -18.96
N LYS A 87 14.45 0.02 -18.78
CA LYS A 87 14.22 1.00 -17.73
C LYS A 87 12.79 0.93 -17.19
N VAL A 88 12.62 1.12 -15.91
CA VAL A 88 11.31 1.29 -15.24
C VAL A 88 11.29 2.64 -14.52
N VAL A 89 10.38 3.51 -14.92
CA VAL A 89 10.19 4.84 -14.31
C VAL A 89 8.92 4.82 -13.48
N ALA A 90 9.04 5.14 -12.19
CA ALA A 90 7.93 5.22 -11.27
C ALA A 90 7.74 6.65 -10.75
N GLU A 91 6.65 7.30 -11.14
CA GLU A 91 6.22 8.60 -10.60
C GLU A 91 5.34 8.37 -9.38
N LEU A 92 5.75 8.92 -8.25
CA LEU A 92 5.22 8.59 -6.95
C LEU A 92 4.93 9.84 -6.12
N PRO A 93 3.93 9.81 -5.22
CA PRO A 93 3.80 10.82 -4.19
C PRO A 93 5.08 11.00 -3.40
N ILE A 94 5.41 12.23 -2.99
CA ILE A 94 6.67 12.58 -2.32
C ILE A 94 6.96 11.65 -1.13
N LYS A 95 5.99 11.44 -0.25
CA LYS A 95 6.18 10.60 0.96
C LYS A 95 6.59 9.16 0.62
N ILE A 96 5.99 8.60 -0.43
CA ILE A 96 6.27 7.22 -0.88
C ILE A 96 7.63 7.15 -1.57
N SER A 97 7.94 8.10 -2.45
CA SER A 97 9.24 8.18 -3.11
C SER A 97 10.38 8.31 -2.09
N THR A 98 10.24 9.24 -1.13
CA THR A 98 11.22 9.42 -0.05
C THR A 98 11.43 8.13 0.76
N TYR A 99 10.35 7.42 1.10
CA TYR A 99 10.45 6.17 1.83
C TYR A 99 11.18 5.08 1.02
N LEU A 100 10.88 4.95 -0.27
CA LEU A 100 11.55 3.97 -1.15
C LEU A 100 13.03 4.30 -1.33
N MET A 101 13.37 5.57 -1.55
CA MET A 101 14.74 6.02 -1.78
C MET A 101 15.63 5.87 -0.55
N ASN A 102 15.09 6.02 0.65
CA ASN A 102 15.88 5.97 1.89
C ASN A 102 15.77 4.61 2.58
N GLU A 103 14.55 4.20 2.94
CA GLU A 103 14.34 2.98 3.75
C GLU A 103 14.42 1.69 2.92
N LYS A 104 14.07 1.77 1.64
CA LYS A 104 14.01 0.62 0.72
C LYS A 104 15.05 0.66 -0.40
N ARG A 105 16.06 1.53 -0.28
CA ARG A 105 17.13 1.68 -1.27
C ARG A 105 17.83 0.36 -1.62
N LYS A 106 18.11 -0.47 -0.62
CA LYS A 106 18.75 -1.78 -0.84
C LYS A 106 17.88 -2.73 -1.64
N ASP A 107 16.56 -2.69 -1.42
CA ASP A 107 15.61 -3.54 -2.15
C ASP A 107 15.46 -3.07 -3.60
N VAL A 108 15.44 -1.74 -3.84
CA VAL A 108 15.45 -1.16 -5.19
C VAL A 108 16.73 -1.53 -5.94
N ASN A 109 17.90 -1.39 -5.31
CA ASN A 109 19.18 -1.75 -5.92
C ASN A 109 19.25 -3.25 -6.29
N LYS A 110 18.74 -4.14 -5.44
CA LYS A 110 18.64 -5.57 -5.76
C LYS A 110 17.80 -5.85 -7.00
N ILE A 111 16.70 -5.11 -7.20
CA ILE A 111 15.88 -5.26 -8.40
C ILE A 111 16.69 -4.83 -9.64
N CYS A 112 17.41 -3.71 -9.55
CA CYS A 112 18.29 -3.26 -10.65
C CYS A 112 19.37 -4.30 -11.01
N GLU A 113 20.08 -4.79 -10.00
CA GLU A 113 21.18 -5.76 -10.19
C GLU A 113 20.67 -7.12 -10.69
N ASN A 114 19.61 -7.67 -10.09
CA ASN A 114 19.10 -9.00 -10.44
C ASN A 114 18.50 -9.06 -11.85
N ASN A 115 17.84 -7.98 -12.27
CA ASN A 115 17.12 -7.95 -13.54
C ASN A 115 17.86 -7.18 -14.64
N ASN A 116 19.02 -6.57 -14.32
CA ASN A 116 19.81 -5.70 -15.20
C ASN A 116 18.94 -4.60 -15.85
N VAL A 117 18.15 -3.91 -15.01
CA VAL A 117 17.19 -2.86 -15.41
C VAL A 117 17.39 -1.62 -14.56
N ASP A 118 17.35 -0.44 -15.18
CA ASP A 118 17.39 0.81 -14.46
C ASP A 118 16.02 1.13 -13.84
N VAL A 119 16.00 1.42 -12.54
CA VAL A 119 14.79 1.84 -11.82
C VAL A 119 14.95 3.30 -11.41
N ILE A 120 14.09 4.15 -11.97
CA ILE A 120 14.06 5.59 -11.69
C ILE A 120 12.80 5.90 -10.87
N LEU A 121 12.99 6.45 -9.66
CA LEU A 121 11.91 6.89 -8.78
C LEU A 121 11.80 8.41 -8.88
N ILE A 122 10.65 8.91 -9.36
CA ILE A 122 10.39 10.32 -9.56
C ILE A 122 9.37 10.80 -8.54
N PRO A 123 9.75 11.67 -7.57
CA PRO A 123 8.78 12.30 -6.68
C PRO A 123 7.94 13.33 -7.45
N ASN A 124 6.63 13.21 -7.39
CA ASN A 124 5.70 14.13 -8.03
C ASN A 124 4.78 14.77 -6.99
N VAL A 125 4.80 16.11 -6.93
CA VAL A 125 4.03 16.94 -5.98
C VAL A 125 2.52 16.87 -6.26
N TYR A 126 2.15 16.67 -7.52
CA TYR A 126 0.75 16.64 -7.97
C TYR A 126 0.09 15.28 -7.79
N LEU A 127 0.87 14.25 -7.41
CA LEU A 127 0.33 12.94 -7.12
C LEU A 127 0.06 12.78 -5.62
N GLU A 128 -1.20 12.50 -5.30
CA GLU A 128 -1.63 12.14 -3.96
C GLU A 128 -1.90 10.64 -3.85
N SER A 129 -1.54 10.04 -2.70
CA SER A 129 -1.87 8.64 -2.43
C SER A 129 -3.40 8.44 -2.49
N PRO A 130 -3.90 7.39 -3.15
CA PRO A 130 -3.19 6.19 -3.65
C PRO A 130 -2.69 6.26 -5.11
N LYS A 131 -2.71 7.41 -5.76
CA LYS A 131 -2.34 7.54 -7.17
C LYS A 131 -0.82 7.41 -7.35
N TYR A 132 -0.40 6.71 -8.39
CA TYR A 132 0.98 6.60 -8.85
C TYR A 132 1.00 6.17 -10.31
N ASN A 133 2.13 6.38 -11.01
CA ASN A 133 2.31 5.96 -12.38
C ASN A 133 3.61 5.15 -12.51
N ILE A 134 3.56 4.03 -13.27
CA ILE A 134 4.74 3.22 -13.56
C ILE A 134 4.79 3.00 -15.07
N THR A 135 5.87 3.46 -15.68
CA THR A 135 6.12 3.34 -17.10
C THR A 135 7.35 2.44 -17.34
N ARG A 136 7.20 1.45 -18.21
CA ARG A 136 8.28 0.55 -18.61
C ARG A 136 8.80 0.96 -19.98
N TYR A 137 10.10 1.05 -20.13
CA TYR A 137 10.78 1.28 -21.39
C TYR A 137 11.44 -0.03 -21.85
N ARG A 138 11.41 -0.24 -23.16
CA ARG A 138 11.99 -1.43 -23.81
C ARG A 138 13.29 -1.04 -24.49
N THR A 139 14.23 -1.98 -24.54
CA THR A 139 15.51 -1.84 -25.26
C THR A 139 15.33 -1.55 -26.75
N ASP A 140 14.20 -1.99 -27.36
CA ASP A 140 13.96 -1.84 -28.80
C ASP A 140 13.41 -0.45 -29.20
N ASN A 141 13.08 0.44 -28.25
CA ASN A 141 12.42 1.74 -28.49
C ASN A 141 13.23 2.92 -27.93
N ASP A 142 14.49 3.04 -28.30
CA ASP A 142 15.51 3.84 -27.61
C ASP A 142 15.56 5.35 -27.89
N GLU A 143 14.51 5.99 -28.41
CA GLU A 143 14.50 7.47 -28.54
C GLU A 143 14.46 8.21 -27.18
N ASN A 144 14.15 7.53 -26.07
CA ASN A 144 14.05 8.11 -24.73
C ASN A 144 15.07 7.57 -23.71
N GLU A 145 16.05 6.78 -24.12
CA GLU A 145 17.03 6.15 -23.21
C GLU A 145 17.85 7.17 -22.42
N ASN A 146 18.13 8.34 -22.98
CA ASN A 146 19.05 9.32 -22.40
C ASN A 146 18.36 10.46 -21.64
N LYS A 147 17.02 10.45 -21.49
CA LYS A 147 16.34 11.51 -20.73
C LYS A 147 16.60 11.37 -19.24
N VAL A 148 17.12 12.42 -18.65
CA VAL A 148 17.36 12.50 -17.21
C VAL A 148 16.03 12.66 -16.46
N SER A 149 15.96 12.16 -15.22
CA SER A 149 14.72 12.08 -14.44
C SER A 149 13.99 13.42 -14.27
N TYR A 150 14.69 14.56 -14.21
CA TYR A 150 14.06 15.87 -14.11
C TYR A 150 13.45 16.33 -15.45
N GLU A 151 14.04 15.99 -16.60
CA GLU A 151 13.49 16.30 -17.93
C GLU A 151 12.17 15.56 -18.19
N ILE A 152 12.02 14.35 -17.66
CA ILE A 152 10.78 13.58 -17.74
C ILE A 152 9.65 14.29 -16.99
N LEU A 153 9.96 14.92 -15.86
CA LEU A 153 8.99 15.71 -15.08
C LEU A 153 8.60 17.01 -15.79
N GLU A 154 9.56 17.73 -16.35
CA GLU A 154 9.33 19.00 -17.05
C GLU A 154 8.42 18.83 -18.26
N GLN A 155 8.66 17.84 -19.12
CA GLN A 155 7.83 17.57 -20.30
C GLN A 155 6.39 17.23 -19.96
N LYS A 156 6.15 16.53 -18.83
CA LYS A 156 4.79 16.21 -18.38
C LYS A 156 4.11 17.40 -17.74
N ASN A 157 4.84 18.23 -17.02
CA ASN A 157 4.28 19.43 -16.41
C ASN A 157 3.87 20.44 -17.50
N GLU A 158 4.66 20.63 -18.54
CA GLU A 158 4.30 21.44 -19.70
C GLU A 158 3.03 20.94 -20.41
N SER A 159 2.89 19.61 -20.55
CA SER A 159 1.67 19.03 -21.14
C SER A 159 0.42 19.23 -20.28
N LEU A 160 0.55 19.22 -18.96
CA LEU A 160 -0.55 19.50 -18.03
C LEU A 160 -0.93 20.99 -18.00
N TYR A 161 0.05 21.89 -18.07
CA TYR A 161 -0.18 23.34 -18.17
C TYR A 161 -0.91 23.72 -19.47
N ASN A 162 -0.57 23.07 -20.58
CA ASN A 162 -1.25 23.32 -21.86
C ASN A 162 -2.69 22.80 -21.86
N PHE A 163 -2.98 21.66 -21.21
CA PHE A 163 -4.35 21.12 -21.06
C PHE A 163 -5.27 22.01 -20.21
N ASP A 164 -4.74 22.68 -19.19
CA ASP A 164 -5.52 23.58 -18.34
C ASP A 164 -5.76 24.96 -18.99
N ASN A 165 -4.87 25.40 -19.86
CA ASN A 165 -5.05 26.64 -20.63
C ASN A 165 -6.06 26.47 -21.77
N ASP A 166 -6.07 25.34 -22.46
CA ASP A 166 -7.05 25.04 -23.52
C ASP A 166 -8.51 24.94 -22.99
N LYS A 167 -8.70 24.66 -21.69
CA LYS A 167 -10.03 24.68 -21.05
C LYS A 167 -10.52 26.05 -20.64
N LYS A 168 -9.64 27.06 -20.55
CA LYS A 168 -10.03 28.43 -20.19
C LYS A 168 -10.50 29.28 -21.38
N ASP A 169 -10.22 28.85 -22.60
CA ASP A 169 -10.62 29.56 -23.82
C ASP A 169 -12.03 29.17 -24.36
N PHE A 170 -12.76 28.32 -23.60
CA PHE A 170 -14.10 27.85 -23.93
C PHE A 170 -15.20 28.34 -22.94
N THR A 171 -15.00 29.51 -22.28
CA THR A 171 -16.07 30.13 -21.44
C THR A 171 -16.35 31.52 -21.87
#